data_82dbb0a8bdbb1fe1d44a8e9a4b1c8e3f
#
_entry.id   82dbb0a8bdbb1fe1d44a8e9a4b1c8e3f
#
_cell.length_a   1.000
_cell.length_b   1.000
_cell.length_c   1.000
_cell.angle_alpha   90.00
_cell.angle_beta   90.00
_cell.angle_gamma   90.00
#
_symmetry.space_group_name_H-M   'P 1'
#
loop_
_entity.id
_entity.type
_entity.pdbx_description
1 polymer ?
#
loop_
_entity_poly.entity_id
_entity_poly.type
_entity_poly.pdbx_seq_one_letter_code
_entity_poly.pdbx_strand_id
1 'polypeptide(L)'
;MKKNKKKIAATLVSLLLAMSMMSMTVFAGPDGTPPGDPPGDAPGGGQGGPGGGGTSASVSYTGASTITDSQTLSGNAYATTTGGENALLVSGGTSTLTDVTVTKSGDESDENSDFYGTNAAVLVYNGATLNLTGGTVTTDGAHANGVFAYGTGIINISGTTINTSANNSGGIMVTGGGTLNATDLTVTTQGGSSAAIRSDRGGGTITVDGGSYTTNGQGSPAIYSTADITVSNATLTATASEGVVVEGANSVTLNNTVLTDTNNTLNGQSETYKNIFLYQSQSGDAAEGTSYFTASDSTITTNQGDTFYVTNTNSVITLTNNAIVNNDVSGVFLRAESAAWGSSGSNGGKVTLHLSNQTAEGDIVVDSVSTLAMSLADGSTYKGTIDGANEASQITLELDESSVVILTGDSYVDSLTNAVSDNSNIYLNGYSLYVGGEKVSANDGTAPEVTVSGGASSNGDAVVTTDSGDSFPTAWVIVGLLALAAIAGGAGFVAVKASKNKKAAK
;
A
#
# COMPACT_ATOMS: atom_id res chain seq x y z
N MET A 1 -54.19 -33.24 -2.66
CA MET A 1 -52.86 -32.86 -3.12
C MET A 1 -52.58 -31.34 -3.21
N LYS A 2 -53.55 -30.43 -3.03
CA LYS A 2 -53.31 -28.95 -3.10
C LYS A 2 -52.90 -28.29 -1.76
N LYS A 3 -53.08 -28.94 -0.62
CA LYS A 3 -52.74 -28.36 0.73
C LYS A 3 -51.23 -28.51 1.08
N ASN A 4 -50.53 -29.49 0.51
CA ASN A 4 -49.11 -29.70 0.84
C ASN A 4 -48.16 -28.79 0.08
N LYS A 5 -48.58 -28.27 -1.10
CA LYS A 5 -47.74 -27.35 -1.90
C LYS A 5 -47.63 -25.96 -1.25
N LYS A 6 -48.67 -25.52 -0.49
CA LYS A 6 -48.59 -24.21 0.21
C LYS A 6 -47.74 -24.24 1.49
N LYS A 7 -47.62 -25.40 2.13
CA LYS A 7 -46.73 -25.53 3.31
C LYS A 7 -45.23 -25.60 2.92
N ILE A 8 -44.93 -26.24 1.78
CA ILE A 8 -43.56 -26.32 1.27
C ILE A 8 -43.09 -24.95 0.76
N ALA A 9 -43.95 -24.16 0.10
CA ALA A 9 -43.61 -22.81 -0.30
C ALA A 9 -43.39 -21.84 0.87
N ALA A 10 -44.20 -21.97 1.95
CA ALA A 10 -44.02 -21.15 3.13
C ALA A 10 -42.76 -21.50 3.95
N THR A 11 -42.32 -22.78 3.91
CA THR A 11 -41.11 -23.23 4.58
C THR A 11 -39.85 -22.84 3.80
N LEU A 12 -39.93 -22.81 2.46
CA LEU A 12 -38.82 -22.35 1.60
C LEU A 12 -38.65 -20.82 1.66
N VAL A 13 -39.73 -20.04 1.77
CA VAL A 13 -39.66 -18.58 1.91
C VAL A 13 -39.15 -18.19 3.29
N SER A 14 -39.53 -18.92 4.39
CA SER A 14 -38.98 -18.69 5.72
C SER A 14 -37.53 -19.12 5.85
N LEU A 15 -37.05 -20.12 5.09
CA LEU A 15 -35.64 -20.51 5.07
C LEU A 15 -34.78 -19.53 4.27
N LEU A 16 -35.30 -18.95 3.19
CA LEU A 16 -34.64 -17.89 2.43
C LEU A 16 -34.61 -16.55 3.20
N LEU A 17 -35.63 -16.25 4.00
CA LEU A 17 -35.62 -15.06 4.85
C LEU A 17 -34.72 -15.24 6.11
N ALA A 18 -34.55 -16.48 6.58
CA ALA A 18 -33.63 -16.77 7.70
C ALA A 18 -32.15 -16.79 7.25
N MET A 19 -31.86 -17.05 5.94
CA MET A 19 -30.53 -16.91 5.38
C MET A 19 -30.15 -15.46 5.06
N SER A 20 -31.12 -14.55 4.90
CA SER A 20 -30.85 -13.12 4.70
C SER A 20 -30.68 -12.33 6.00
N MET A 21 -30.84 -12.99 7.17
CA MET A 21 -30.55 -12.43 8.48
C MET A 21 -29.39 -13.15 9.20
N MET A 22 -28.56 -13.94 8.47
CA MET A 22 -27.22 -14.21 8.98
C MET A 22 -26.46 -12.91 8.83
N SER A 23 -26.37 -12.22 9.96
CA SER A 23 -25.50 -11.10 10.21
C SER A 23 -24.23 -11.25 9.39
N MET A 24 -23.94 -10.26 8.52
CA MET A 24 -22.58 -9.98 8.14
C MET A 24 -21.81 -9.80 9.45
N THR A 25 -21.14 -10.82 9.90
CA THR A 25 -20.00 -10.61 10.78
C THR A 25 -18.99 -9.90 9.90
N VAL A 26 -18.95 -8.59 10.03
CA VAL A 26 -17.82 -7.79 9.60
C VAL A 26 -16.61 -8.45 10.30
N PHE A 27 -15.75 -9.11 9.54
CA PHE A 27 -14.46 -9.51 10.04
C PHE A 27 -13.64 -8.22 10.13
N ALA A 28 -13.72 -7.60 11.29
CA ALA A 28 -12.68 -6.74 11.77
C ALA A 28 -11.38 -7.56 11.81
N GLY A 29 -10.24 -6.94 11.65
CA GLY A 29 -8.95 -7.53 12.02
C GLY A 29 -9.04 -8.15 13.43
N PRO A 30 -8.01 -8.82 13.92
CA PRO A 30 -8.07 -9.46 15.26
C PRO A 30 -8.53 -8.53 16.37
N ASP A 31 -8.45 -7.22 16.15
CA ASP A 31 -8.89 -6.11 17.02
C ASP A 31 -10.17 -5.41 16.55
N GLY A 32 -10.71 -5.74 15.39
CA GLY A 32 -11.95 -5.15 14.88
C GLY A 32 -11.80 -3.87 14.07
N THR A 33 -10.61 -3.40 13.75
CA THR A 33 -10.39 -2.12 13.09
C THR A 33 -9.82 -2.26 11.68
N PRO A 34 -10.23 -1.40 10.70
CA PRO A 34 -9.57 -1.28 9.41
C PRO A 34 -8.15 -0.71 9.56
N PRO A 35 -7.25 -0.88 8.57
CA PRO A 35 -6.00 -0.14 8.55
C PRO A 35 -6.32 1.35 8.61
N GLY A 36 -5.78 2.05 9.61
CA GLY A 36 -5.98 3.48 9.77
C GLY A 36 -7.21 3.92 10.55
N ASP A 37 -8.13 3.03 10.96
CA ASP A 37 -9.12 3.39 11.97
C ASP A 37 -8.55 3.11 13.36
N PRO A 38 -8.57 4.06 14.29
CA PRO A 38 -8.26 3.76 15.67
C PRO A 38 -9.35 2.85 16.23
N PRO A 39 -9.03 1.95 17.16
CA PRO A 39 -10.03 1.24 17.96
C PRO A 39 -10.96 2.28 18.60
N GLY A 40 -12.26 2.02 18.52
CA GLY A 40 -13.30 2.95 18.89
C GLY A 40 -13.12 3.56 20.26
N ASP A 41 -13.58 4.79 20.40
CA ASP A 41 -13.68 5.62 21.60
C ASP A 41 -12.37 6.19 22.14
N ALA A 42 -11.85 7.20 21.43
CA ALA A 42 -11.07 8.23 22.13
C ALA A 42 -12.01 8.91 23.16
N PRO A 43 -11.61 9.05 24.44
CA PRO A 43 -12.36 9.85 25.40
C PRO A 43 -12.49 11.25 24.83
N GLY A 44 -13.74 11.71 24.64
CA GLY A 44 -14.14 12.93 23.97
C GLY A 44 -13.18 14.11 24.22
N GLY A 45 -12.36 14.41 23.23
CA GLY A 45 -11.51 15.58 23.17
C GLY A 45 -11.91 16.42 21.97
N GLY A 46 -12.35 17.64 22.23
CA GLY A 46 -12.87 18.57 21.27
C GLY A 46 -11.90 18.90 20.15
N GLN A 47 -12.47 19.31 19.03
CA GLN A 47 -11.82 19.93 17.87
C GLN A 47 -10.61 20.77 18.23
N GLY A 48 -9.42 20.29 17.88
CA GLY A 48 -8.20 21.06 17.85
C GLY A 48 -7.42 20.70 16.62
N GLY A 49 -7.41 21.61 15.64
CA GLY A 49 -6.50 21.53 14.50
C GLY A 49 -5.03 21.52 14.95
N PRO A 50 -4.05 21.34 14.07
CA PRO A 50 -2.62 21.28 14.41
C PRO A 50 -2.22 22.58 15.10
N GLY A 51 -2.14 22.57 16.45
CA GLY A 51 -1.87 23.73 17.29
C GLY A 51 -2.63 23.77 18.60
N GLY A 52 -3.60 22.87 18.83
CA GLY A 52 -4.34 22.80 20.09
C GLY A 52 -3.56 22.01 21.14
N GLY A 53 -3.03 22.71 22.19
CA GLY A 53 -2.41 22.10 23.34
C GLY A 53 -3.40 21.22 24.12
N GLY A 54 -3.62 20.00 23.67
CA GLY A 54 -4.14 18.92 24.49
C GLY A 54 -3.04 18.57 25.48
N THR A 55 -3.39 18.41 26.75
CA THR A 55 -2.52 17.83 27.78
C THR A 55 -2.05 16.48 27.30
N SER A 56 -0.81 16.43 26.80
CA SER A 56 -0.14 15.20 26.43
C SER A 56 -0.21 14.30 27.65
N ALA A 57 -0.91 13.17 27.55
CA ALA A 57 -0.72 12.11 28.54
C ALA A 57 0.79 11.86 28.61
N SER A 58 1.39 11.97 29.78
CA SER A 58 2.83 11.74 29.92
C SER A 58 3.08 10.25 29.73
N VAL A 59 3.51 9.88 28.51
CA VAL A 59 3.89 8.50 28.21
C VAL A 59 5.20 8.22 28.92
N SER A 60 5.23 7.17 29.72
CA SER A 60 6.45 6.66 30.35
C SER A 60 7.10 5.61 29.48
N TYR A 61 8.39 5.72 29.27
CA TYR A 61 9.17 4.74 28.52
C TYR A 61 10.03 3.90 29.45
N THR A 62 10.04 2.61 29.22
CA THR A 62 10.87 1.64 29.95
C THR A 62 11.72 0.88 28.94
N GLY A 63 13.02 0.82 29.14
CA GLY A 63 13.95 0.07 28.32
C GLY A 63 14.70 -0.97 29.13
N ALA A 64 14.73 -2.22 28.67
CA ALA A 64 15.62 -3.25 29.25
C ALA A 64 17.09 -2.83 29.15
N SER A 65 17.43 -2.13 28.08
CA SER A 65 18.70 -1.43 27.90
C SER A 65 18.40 0.00 27.46
N THR A 66 18.98 0.98 28.16
CA THR A 66 18.78 2.40 27.87
C THR A 66 20.09 3.09 27.56
N ILE A 67 20.13 3.87 26.49
CA ILE A 67 21.25 4.73 26.10
C ILE A 67 20.78 6.18 26.25
N THR A 68 21.47 6.94 27.13
CA THR A 68 21.17 8.35 27.44
C THR A 68 22.22 9.31 26.92
N ASP A 69 23.38 8.81 26.53
CA ASP A 69 24.53 9.58 26.08
C ASP A 69 25.13 8.99 24.82
N SER A 70 25.97 9.74 24.12
CA SER A 70 26.65 9.27 22.91
C SER A 70 27.56 8.07 23.19
N GLN A 71 27.33 6.98 22.45
CA GLN A 71 28.09 5.74 22.57
C GLN A 71 28.46 5.18 21.20
N THR A 72 29.55 4.40 21.18
CA THR A 72 29.91 3.58 20.02
C THR A 72 30.05 2.14 20.47
N LEU A 73 29.19 1.25 20.00
CA LEU A 73 29.05 -0.14 20.43
C LEU A 73 29.01 -1.08 19.22
N SER A 74 29.52 -2.29 19.38
CA SER A 74 29.52 -3.28 18.31
C SER A 74 29.30 -4.69 18.85
N GLY A 75 28.49 -5.48 18.16
CA GLY A 75 28.24 -6.89 18.50
C GLY A 75 27.41 -7.10 19.78
N ASN A 76 26.78 -6.06 20.31
CA ASN A 76 25.96 -6.16 21.51
C ASN A 76 24.63 -6.87 21.23
N ALA A 77 24.10 -7.55 22.24
CA ALA A 77 22.78 -8.12 22.24
C ALA A 77 21.87 -7.38 23.22
N TYR A 78 20.67 -7.03 22.76
CA TYR A 78 19.62 -6.37 23.54
C TYR A 78 18.36 -7.24 23.47
N ALA A 79 17.76 -7.55 24.61
CA ALA A 79 16.60 -8.42 24.63
C ALA A 79 15.65 -8.07 25.77
N THR A 80 14.35 -8.22 25.52
CA THR A 80 13.32 -8.24 26.57
C THR A 80 12.16 -9.16 26.18
N THR A 81 11.50 -9.70 27.20
CA THR A 81 10.26 -10.50 27.07
C THR A 81 9.09 -9.83 27.79
N THR A 82 9.27 -8.59 28.23
CA THR A 82 8.27 -7.84 29.00
C THR A 82 7.44 -6.97 28.07
N GLY A 83 6.11 -7.04 28.16
CA GLY A 83 5.19 -6.13 27.48
C GLY A 83 5.38 -4.68 27.98
N GLY A 84 5.23 -3.69 27.11
CA GLY A 84 5.42 -2.27 27.43
C GLY A 84 6.87 -1.87 27.71
N GLU A 85 7.87 -2.70 27.35
CA GLU A 85 9.29 -2.44 27.54
C GLU A 85 10.05 -2.55 26.22
N ASN A 86 10.85 -1.54 25.88
CA ASN A 86 11.72 -1.58 24.71
C ASN A 86 12.97 -2.45 25.00
N ALA A 87 13.40 -3.27 24.06
CA ALA A 87 14.66 -4.00 24.21
C ALA A 87 15.86 -3.04 24.20
N LEU A 88 15.81 -2.01 23.35
CA LEU A 88 16.76 -0.91 23.28
C LEU A 88 16.03 0.43 23.22
N LEU A 89 16.22 1.25 24.25
CA LEU A 89 15.69 2.60 24.35
C LEU A 89 16.84 3.62 24.22
N VAL A 90 16.74 4.55 23.26
CA VAL A 90 17.73 5.61 23.04
C VAL A 90 17.07 6.96 23.28
N SER A 91 17.47 7.68 24.32
CA SER A 91 16.80 8.90 24.79
C SER A 91 17.69 10.13 24.88
N GLY A 92 18.94 10.05 24.41
CA GLY A 92 19.87 11.19 24.39
C GLY A 92 21.14 10.90 23.62
N GLY A 93 21.81 11.96 23.21
CA GLY A 93 23.09 11.92 22.50
C GLY A 93 22.98 11.39 21.06
N THR A 94 24.14 11.15 20.45
CA THR A 94 24.29 10.50 19.15
C THR A 94 25.04 9.20 19.32
N SER A 95 24.38 8.07 19.10
CA SER A 95 24.99 6.75 19.29
C SER A 95 25.17 6.04 17.96
N THR A 96 26.28 5.29 17.87
CA THR A 96 26.60 4.44 16.70
C THR A 96 26.70 2.99 17.14
N LEU A 97 25.85 2.14 16.59
CA LEU A 97 25.76 0.73 16.87
C LEU A 97 26.04 -0.07 15.59
N THR A 98 26.89 -1.08 15.69
CA THR A 98 27.25 -1.94 14.55
C THR A 98 27.04 -3.40 14.90
N ASP A 99 26.43 -4.15 13.99
CA ASP A 99 26.20 -5.60 14.07
C ASP A 99 25.56 -6.05 15.39
N VAL A 100 24.57 -5.28 15.87
CA VAL A 100 23.84 -5.62 17.09
C VAL A 100 22.72 -6.62 16.82
N THR A 101 22.35 -7.39 17.84
CA THR A 101 21.18 -8.27 17.83
C THR A 101 20.15 -7.72 18.80
N VAL A 102 18.94 -7.40 18.32
CA VAL A 102 17.83 -6.96 19.16
C VAL A 102 16.69 -7.96 19.06
N THR A 103 16.23 -8.44 20.21
CA THR A 103 15.10 -9.39 20.28
C THR A 103 14.05 -8.87 21.24
N LYS A 104 12.81 -8.80 20.77
CA LYS A 104 11.67 -8.34 21.54
C LYS A 104 10.56 -9.38 21.49
N SER A 105 10.21 -9.92 22.64
CA SER A 105 8.99 -10.69 22.90
C SER A 105 8.15 -9.96 23.93
N GLY A 106 6.95 -10.43 24.16
CA GLY A 106 6.02 -9.84 25.12
C GLY A 106 5.02 -8.91 24.43
N ASP A 107 3.78 -9.29 24.59
CA ASP A 107 2.64 -8.61 24.02
C ASP A 107 2.32 -7.34 24.79
N GLU A 108 1.78 -6.37 24.08
CA GLU A 108 1.08 -5.23 24.64
C GLU A 108 -0.28 -5.13 23.94
N SER A 109 -1.23 -4.55 24.64
CA SER A 109 -2.58 -4.29 24.12
C SER A 109 -2.94 -2.82 24.19
N ASP A 110 -2.04 -1.98 24.70
CA ASP A 110 -2.23 -0.54 24.76
C ASP A 110 -1.84 0.10 23.43
N GLU A 111 -2.75 0.84 22.81
CA GLU A 111 -2.53 1.61 21.59
C GLU A 111 -1.37 2.60 21.70
N ASN A 112 -0.97 2.99 22.91
CA ASN A 112 0.26 3.77 23.11
C ASN A 112 1.49 3.10 22.50
N SER A 113 1.47 1.78 22.35
CA SER A 113 2.54 1.03 21.68
C SER A 113 2.63 1.37 20.19
N ASP A 114 1.51 1.60 19.53
CA ASP A 114 1.47 1.96 18.11
C ASP A 114 1.77 3.44 17.88
N PHE A 115 1.29 4.33 18.78
CA PHE A 115 1.46 5.77 18.59
C PHE A 115 2.73 6.35 19.19
N TYR A 116 3.28 5.72 20.22
CA TYR A 116 4.45 6.24 20.95
C TYR A 116 5.62 5.26 21.00
N GLY A 117 5.45 4.02 20.50
CA GLY A 117 6.52 3.03 20.45
C GLY A 117 6.89 2.40 21.79
N THR A 118 5.99 2.40 22.78
CA THR A 118 6.29 1.91 24.15
C THR A 118 6.64 0.42 24.18
N ASN A 119 6.23 -0.37 23.18
CA ASN A 119 6.55 -1.80 23.04
C ASN A 119 7.51 -2.11 21.87
N ALA A 120 8.07 -1.10 21.20
CA ALA A 120 8.99 -1.32 20.08
C ALA A 120 10.28 -2.04 20.52
N ALA A 121 10.88 -2.84 19.63
CA ALA A 121 12.18 -3.45 19.92
C ALA A 121 13.26 -2.38 20.08
N VAL A 122 13.31 -1.41 19.18
CA VAL A 122 14.20 -0.23 19.25
C VAL A 122 13.35 1.02 19.23
N LEU A 123 13.45 1.86 20.26
CA LEU A 123 12.82 3.18 20.30
C LEU A 123 13.87 4.28 20.43
N VAL A 124 13.77 5.31 19.58
CA VAL A 124 14.61 6.53 19.62
C VAL A 124 13.70 7.74 19.75
N TYR A 125 13.94 8.56 20.79
CA TYR A 125 13.10 9.72 21.07
C TYR A 125 13.90 10.83 21.79
N ASN A 126 13.26 11.92 22.17
CA ASN A 126 13.81 12.99 23.01
C ASN A 126 15.09 13.62 22.43
N GLY A 127 15.17 13.84 21.12
CA GLY A 127 16.32 14.45 20.46
C GLY A 127 17.54 13.53 20.31
N ALA A 128 17.39 12.25 20.62
CA ALA A 128 18.44 11.27 20.39
C ALA A 128 18.63 10.97 18.91
N THR A 129 19.86 10.64 18.52
CA THR A 129 20.17 10.11 17.18
C THR A 129 20.80 8.72 17.32
N LEU A 130 20.25 7.75 16.61
CA LEU A 130 20.80 6.41 16.48
C LEU A 130 21.31 6.18 15.05
N ASN A 131 22.62 5.87 14.93
CA ASN A 131 23.20 5.33 13.70
C ASN A 131 23.36 3.81 13.89
N LEU A 132 22.60 3.01 13.17
CA LEU A 132 22.58 1.54 13.26
C LEU A 132 23.05 0.94 11.94
N THR A 133 24.09 0.12 11.97
CA THR A 133 24.62 -0.54 10.77
C THR A 133 24.73 -2.05 10.97
N GLY A 134 24.18 -2.80 10.04
CA GLY A 134 24.17 -4.27 10.09
C GLY A 134 23.30 -4.81 11.23
N GLY A 135 23.50 -6.07 11.57
CA GLY A 135 22.82 -6.75 12.66
C GLY A 135 21.37 -7.14 12.36
N THR A 136 20.65 -7.51 13.41
CA THR A 136 19.26 -8.02 13.29
C THR A 136 18.36 -7.43 14.37
N VAL A 137 17.09 -7.19 13.99
CA VAL A 137 15.99 -6.84 14.91
C VAL A 137 14.86 -7.86 14.68
N THR A 138 14.46 -8.55 15.74
CA THR A 138 13.38 -9.56 15.66
C THR A 138 12.34 -9.31 16.73
N THR A 139 11.05 -9.32 16.35
CA THR A 139 9.94 -9.22 17.28
C THR A 139 8.92 -10.34 17.05
N ASP A 140 8.34 -10.86 18.13
CA ASP A 140 7.25 -11.82 18.12
C ASP A 140 6.11 -11.47 19.08
N GLY A 141 6.18 -10.31 19.75
CA GLY A 141 5.11 -9.77 20.56
C GLY A 141 4.12 -8.92 19.74
N ALA A 142 2.86 -8.93 20.13
CA ALA A 142 1.84 -8.04 19.57
C ALA A 142 2.15 -6.57 19.92
N HIS A 143 1.88 -5.64 19.00
CA HIS A 143 2.23 -4.22 19.10
C HIS A 143 3.73 -3.95 19.32
N ALA A 144 4.59 -4.91 18.92
CA ALA A 144 6.03 -4.80 19.06
C ALA A 144 6.69 -4.44 17.72
N ASN A 145 6.61 -3.15 17.37
CA ASN A 145 7.25 -2.63 16.16
C ASN A 145 8.77 -2.87 16.18
N GLY A 146 9.38 -3.07 15.03
CA GLY A 146 10.81 -3.36 14.93
C GLY A 146 11.68 -2.16 15.36
N VAL A 147 11.68 -1.10 14.55
CA VAL A 147 12.49 0.11 14.77
C VAL A 147 11.61 1.34 14.68
N PHE A 148 11.64 2.17 15.70
CA PHE A 148 10.68 3.26 15.91
C PHE A 148 11.36 4.58 16.25
N ALA A 149 11.13 5.64 15.47
CA ALA A 149 11.53 7.00 15.80
C ALA A 149 10.30 7.83 16.22
N TYR A 150 10.32 8.36 17.42
CA TYR A 150 9.22 9.17 17.97
C TYR A 150 9.64 10.62 18.19
N GLY A 151 8.76 11.56 17.82
CA GLY A 151 8.93 12.98 18.12
C GLY A 151 10.20 13.56 17.48
N THR A 152 11.15 13.97 18.28
CA THR A 152 12.45 14.51 17.82
C THR A 152 13.53 13.44 17.68
N GLY A 153 13.19 12.15 17.76
CA GLY A 153 14.12 11.04 17.55
C GLY A 153 14.55 10.92 16.08
N ILE A 154 15.82 10.60 15.86
CA ILE A 154 16.39 10.41 14.52
C ILE A 154 17.04 9.02 14.45
N ILE A 155 16.69 8.25 13.44
CA ILE A 155 17.30 6.95 13.15
C ILE A 155 17.94 7.00 11.76
N ASN A 156 19.22 6.67 11.67
CA ASN A 156 19.92 6.34 10.44
C ASN A 156 20.27 4.85 10.50
N ILE A 157 19.67 4.04 9.65
CA ILE A 157 19.81 2.58 9.71
C ILE A 157 20.22 2.02 8.34
N SER A 158 21.20 1.11 8.33
CA SER A 158 21.70 0.54 7.08
C SER A 158 22.05 -0.94 7.20
N GLY A 159 21.77 -1.73 6.16
CA GLY A 159 22.17 -3.14 6.05
C GLY A 159 21.60 -4.04 7.16
N THR A 160 20.56 -3.62 7.86
CA THR A 160 19.96 -4.35 8.98
C THR A 160 18.83 -5.24 8.50
N THR A 161 18.72 -6.45 9.06
CA THR A 161 17.58 -7.35 8.85
C THR A 161 16.56 -7.17 9.97
N ILE A 162 15.30 -6.90 9.60
CA ILE A 162 14.19 -6.67 10.55
C ILE A 162 13.10 -7.70 10.26
N ASN A 163 12.70 -8.48 11.28
CA ASN A 163 11.61 -9.44 11.18
C ASN A 163 10.61 -9.22 12.32
N THR A 164 9.34 -9.01 11.97
CA THR A 164 8.24 -8.95 12.92
C THR A 164 7.20 -10.01 12.61
N SER A 165 6.64 -10.69 13.61
CA SER A 165 5.76 -11.83 13.36
C SER A 165 4.36 -11.71 13.95
N ALA A 166 4.14 -10.87 14.94
CA ALA A 166 2.84 -10.68 15.56
C ALA A 166 2.06 -9.50 14.94
N ASN A 167 0.76 -9.39 15.31
CA ASN A 167 -0.11 -8.33 14.82
C ASN A 167 0.31 -6.95 15.35
N ASN A 168 -0.04 -5.91 14.62
CA ASN A 168 0.25 -4.50 14.94
C ASN A 168 1.75 -4.23 15.15
N SER A 169 2.62 -4.98 14.46
CA SER A 169 4.06 -4.98 14.64
C SER A 169 4.75 -4.65 13.32
N GLY A 170 4.79 -3.37 12.98
CA GLY A 170 5.43 -2.86 11.76
C GLY A 170 6.95 -3.03 11.76
N GLY A 171 7.56 -2.91 10.57
CA GLY A 171 9.01 -3.06 10.40
C GLY A 171 9.78 -1.83 10.88
N ILE A 172 9.75 -0.74 10.10
CA ILE A 172 10.30 0.59 10.45
C ILE A 172 9.17 1.58 10.59
N MET A 173 9.24 2.46 11.59
CA MET A 173 8.13 3.33 11.93
C MET A 173 8.56 4.71 12.42
N VAL A 174 7.75 5.72 12.08
CA VAL A 174 7.82 7.07 12.65
C VAL A 174 6.46 7.55 13.11
N THR A 175 6.43 8.29 14.24
CA THR A 175 5.24 9.03 14.68
C THR A 175 5.66 10.32 15.39
N GLY A 176 4.69 11.23 15.55
CA GLY A 176 4.90 12.46 16.30
C GLY A 176 5.98 13.39 15.73
N GLY A 177 6.33 13.26 14.45
CA GLY A 177 7.38 14.05 13.79
C GLY A 177 8.74 13.37 13.73
N GLY A 178 8.86 12.08 14.07
CA GLY A 178 10.12 11.31 14.02
C GLY A 178 10.77 11.30 12.62
N THR A 179 12.08 11.06 12.57
CA THR A 179 12.83 10.97 11.31
C THR A 179 13.55 9.63 11.22
N LEU A 180 13.38 8.93 10.08
CA LEU A 180 14.05 7.65 9.82
C LEU A 180 14.62 7.63 8.41
N ASN A 181 15.95 7.41 8.32
CA ASN A 181 16.67 7.23 7.07
C ASN A 181 17.17 5.78 7.00
N ALA A 182 16.69 5.02 6.03
CA ALA A 182 16.98 3.61 5.84
C ALA A 182 17.76 3.37 4.54
N THR A 183 18.80 2.55 4.60
CA THR A 183 19.57 2.16 3.41
C THR A 183 19.76 0.64 3.40
N ASP A 184 19.41 0.00 2.28
CA ASP A 184 19.63 -1.43 2.03
C ASP A 184 19.14 -2.36 3.16
N LEU A 185 17.94 -2.13 3.68
CA LEU A 185 17.34 -3.01 4.69
C LEU A 185 16.70 -4.26 4.07
N THR A 186 16.63 -5.32 4.88
CA THR A 186 15.74 -6.45 4.62
C THR A 186 14.67 -6.47 5.70
N VAL A 187 13.45 -6.14 5.34
CA VAL A 187 12.32 -6.06 6.28
C VAL A 187 11.26 -7.08 5.90
N THR A 188 10.83 -7.88 6.88
CA THR A 188 9.72 -8.83 6.69
C THR A 188 8.75 -8.73 7.86
N THR A 189 7.47 -8.51 7.58
CA THR A 189 6.39 -8.55 8.58
C THR A 189 5.40 -9.66 8.26
N GLN A 190 4.88 -10.35 9.29
CA GLN A 190 3.97 -11.49 9.14
C GLN A 190 2.58 -11.23 9.71
N GLY A 191 2.48 -10.35 10.69
CA GLY A 191 1.24 -10.08 11.41
C GLY A 191 0.24 -9.24 10.62
N GLY A 192 -1.01 -9.27 11.03
CA GLY A 192 -2.04 -8.32 10.56
C GLY A 192 -1.75 -6.92 11.05
N SER A 193 -2.16 -5.89 10.29
CA SER A 193 -1.93 -4.47 10.61
C SER A 193 -0.45 -4.11 10.86
N SER A 194 0.46 -4.74 10.09
CA SER A 194 1.92 -4.71 10.31
C SER A 194 2.65 -4.29 9.04
N ALA A 195 2.48 -3.03 8.62
CA ALA A 195 3.16 -2.51 7.43
C ALA A 195 4.69 -2.55 7.59
N ALA A 196 5.42 -2.79 6.50
CA ALA A 196 6.88 -2.85 6.53
C ALA A 196 7.50 -1.46 6.73
N ILE A 197 6.92 -0.44 6.11
CA ILE A 197 7.24 0.98 6.28
C ILE A 197 5.96 1.65 6.77
N ARG A 198 5.99 2.14 8.01
CA ARG A 198 4.79 2.63 8.68
C ARG A 198 4.98 4.02 9.28
N SER A 199 3.95 4.81 9.23
CA SER A 199 3.80 5.99 10.09
C SER A 199 2.40 6.00 10.70
N ASP A 200 2.24 6.76 11.76
CA ASP A 200 0.97 6.92 12.47
C ASP A 200 0.88 8.34 13.05
N ARG A 201 0.00 8.60 14.01
CA ARG A 201 -0.34 9.91 14.58
C ARG A 201 0.84 10.89 14.68
N GLY A 202 0.64 12.08 14.12
CA GLY A 202 1.63 13.14 14.13
C GLY A 202 2.74 12.96 13.08
N GLY A 203 2.65 11.93 12.24
CA GLY A 203 3.50 11.75 11.08
C GLY A 203 4.99 11.76 11.35
N GLY A 204 5.74 12.26 10.39
CA GLY A 204 7.20 12.39 10.42
C GLY A 204 7.78 12.31 9.01
N THR A 205 9.02 11.84 8.91
CA THR A 205 9.69 11.65 7.62
C THR A 205 10.39 10.30 7.57
N ILE A 206 10.12 9.52 6.52
CA ILE A 206 10.87 8.29 6.23
C ILE A 206 11.50 8.42 4.85
N THR A 207 12.81 8.21 4.79
CA THR A 207 13.55 8.11 3.53
C THR A 207 14.18 6.73 3.43
N VAL A 208 13.89 6.03 2.34
CA VAL A 208 14.41 4.69 2.06
C VAL A 208 15.22 4.73 0.77
N ASP A 209 16.42 4.17 0.80
CA ASP A 209 17.25 3.95 -0.39
C ASP A 209 17.76 2.51 -0.43
N GLY A 210 17.27 1.75 -1.39
CA GLY A 210 17.59 0.32 -1.54
C GLY A 210 16.85 -0.59 -0.57
N GLY A 211 17.15 -1.89 -0.68
CA GLY A 211 16.62 -2.92 0.19
C GLY A 211 15.33 -3.60 -0.29
N SER A 212 14.83 -4.50 0.56
CA SER A 212 13.65 -5.32 0.30
C SER A 212 12.69 -5.26 1.49
N TYR A 213 11.42 -4.99 1.22
CA TYR A 213 10.37 -4.81 2.22
C TYR A 213 9.18 -5.68 1.85
N THR A 214 8.91 -6.70 2.66
CA THR A 214 7.87 -7.70 2.40
C THR A 214 6.87 -7.75 3.54
N THR A 215 5.58 -7.72 3.22
CA THR A 215 4.49 -7.92 4.17
C THR A 215 3.65 -9.12 3.78
N ASN A 216 3.25 -9.94 4.78
CA ASN A 216 2.48 -11.16 4.56
C ASN A 216 1.13 -11.17 5.30
N GLY A 217 0.86 -10.16 6.11
CA GLY A 217 -0.35 -10.09 6.92
C GLY A 217 -1.52 -9.38 6.23
N GLN A 218 -2.73 -9.70 6.65
CA GLN A 218 -3.94 -8.96 6.26
C GLN A 218 -3.84 -7.52 6.78
N GLY A 219 -4.25 -6.53 5.96
CA GLY A 219 -4.20 -5.12 6.33
C GLY A 219 -2.78 -4.62 6.62
N SER A 220 -1.78 -5.25 6.00
CA SER A 220 -0.37 -4.94 6.18
C SER A 220 0.20 -4.49 4.83
N PRO A 221 -0.04 -3.25 4.41
CA PRO A 221 0.53 -2.74 3.18
C PRO A 221 2.06 -2.70 3.27
N ALA A 222 2.73 -2.69 2.12
CA ALA A 222 4.17 -2.47 2.12
C ALA A 222 4.53 -1.09 2.69
N ILE A 223 3.71 -0.07 2.36
CA ILE A 223 3.79 1.28 2.93
C ILE A 223 2.43 1.72 3.45
N TYR A 224 2.36 2.13 4.73
CA TYR A 224 1.23 2.85 5.30
C TYR A 224 1.69 4.25 5.74
N SER A 225 1.14 5.29 5.11
CA SER A 225 1.61 6.67 5.28
C SER A 225 0.56 7.60 5.88
N THR A 226 0.89 8.13 7.05
CA THR A 226 0.38 9.37 7.64
C THR A 226 1.53 10.40 7.79
N ALA A 227 2.52 10.34 6.90
CA ALA A 227 3.78 11.09 6.93
C ALA A 227 4.23 11.44 5.51
N ASP A 228 5.43 12.03 5.39
CA ASP A 228 6.13 12.15 4.12
C ASP A 228 7.10 10.98 3.96
N ILE A 229 6.80 10.07 3.04
CA ILE A 229 7.59 8.85 2.80
C ILE A 229 8.17 8.88 1.38
N THR A 230 9.49 8.77 1.28
CA THR A 230 10.18 8.62 -0.01
C THR A 230 10.92 7.29 -0.03
N VAL A 231 10.69 6.49 -1.08
CA VAL A 231 11.36 5.21 -1.31
C VAL A 231 12.05 5.24 -2.66
N SER A 232 13.33 4.94 -2.67
CA SER A 232 14.14 4.89 -3.89
C SER A 232 14.88 3.55 -3.99
N ASN A 233 15.08 3.04 -5.21
CA ASN A 233 15.91 1.87 -5.51
C ASN A 233 15.55 0.58 -4.74
N ALA A 234 14.32 0.44 -4.26
CA ALA A 234 13.90 -0.64 -3.37
C ALA A 234 12.92 -1.61 -4.05
N THR A 235 12.74 -2.77 -3.41
CA THR A 235 11.70 -3.73 -3.75
C THR A 235 10.67 -3.81 -2.63
N LEU A 236 9.41 -3.57 -2.95
CA LEU A 236 8.27 -3.58 -2.06
C LEU A 236 7.33 -4.70 -2.47
N THR A 237 6.94 -5.55 -1.52
CA THR A 237 6.03 -6.68 -1.79
C THR A 237 4.98 -6.77 -0.69
N ALA A 238 3.70 -6.69 -1.05
CA ALA A 238 2.58 -7.01 -0.18
C ALA A 238 1.88 -8.27 -0.71
N THR A 239 1.78 -9.32 0.10
CA THR A 239 1.24 -10.62 -0.35
C THR A 239 -0.22 -10.85 0.03
N ALA A 240 -0.79 -10.00 0.89
CA ALA A 240 -2.15 -10.15 1.40
C ALA A 240 -2.83 -8.81 1.71
N SER A 241 -2.34 -7.73 1.16
CA SER A 241 -2.83 -6.36 1.42
C SER A 241 -2.50 -5.44 0.26
N GLU A 242 -2.89 -4.19 0.37
CA GLU A 242 -2.49 -3.09 -0.50
C GLU A 242 -0.96 -2.97 -0.58
N GLY A 243 -0.43 -2.49 -1.70
CA GLY A 243 0.97 -2.14 -1.82
C GLY A 243 1.29 -0.85 -1.07
N VAL A 244 0.48 0.19 -1.29
CA VAL A 244 0.64 1.51 -0.68
C VAL A 244 -0.69 2.05 -0.18
N VAL A 245 -0.70 2.57 1.04
CA VAL A 245 -1.83 3.33 1.59
C VAL A 245 -1.35 4.72 1.98
N VAL A 246 -2.06 5.77 1.53
CA VAL A 246 -1.82 7.17 1.91
C VAL A 246 -3.07 7.73 2.55
N GLU A 247 -2.97 8.12 3.80
CA GLU A 247 -4.09 8.70 4.54
C GLU A 247 -3.91 10.20 4.77
N GLY A 248 -4.95 10.97 4.42
CA GLY A 248 -5.02 12.40 4.69
C GLY A 248 -3.97 13.25 3.94
N ALA A 249 -3.58 14.37 4.53
CA ALA A 249 -2.65 15.34 3.95
C ALA A 249 -1.19 14.86 4.00
N ASN A 250 -0.91 13.69 3.44
CA ASN A 250 0.39 13.03 3.50
C ASN A 250 0.87 12.58 2.11
N SER A 251 2.08 12.05 2.03
CA SER A 251 2.68 11.72 0.75
C SER A 251 3.43 10.39 0.73
N VAL A 252 3.42 9.73 -0.46
CA VAL A 252 4.36 8.66 -0.81
C VAL A 252 4.98 8.98 -2.16
N THR A 253 6.31 8.92 -2.23
CA THR A 253 7.09 9.05 -3.46
C THR A 253 7.90 7.78 -3.70
N LEU A 254 7.75 7.20 -4.89
CA LEU A 254 8.52 6.04 -5.36
C LEU A 254 9.45 6.46 -6.50
N ASN A 255 10.74 6.21 -6.39
CA ASN A 255 11.72 6.47 -7.45
C ASN A 255 12.50 5.20 -7.74
N ASN A 256 12.54 4.76 -9.00
CA ASN A 256 13.27 3.55 -9.40
C ASN A 256 12.97 2.34 -8.47
N THR A 257 11.70 2.15 -8.12
CA THR A 257 11.23 1.19 -7.12
C THR A 257 10.36 0.12 -7.77
N VAL A 258 10.50 -1.13 -7.35
CA VAL A 258 9.62 -2.22 -7.76
C VAL A 258 8.57 -2.42 -6.66
N LEU A 259 7.31 -2.21 -7.00
CA LEU A 259 6.15 -2.46 -6.13
C LEU A 259 5.32 -3.61 -6.71
N THR A 260 5.10 -4.65 -5.91
CA THR A 260 4.20 -5.76 -6.26
C THR A 260 3.22 -6.00 -5.13
N ASP A 261 1.93 -5.98 -5.45
CA ASP A 261 0.90 -6.38 -4.50
C ASP A 261 0.14 -7.63 -4.94
N THR A 262 -0.46 -8.29 -3.96
CA THR A 262 -1.49 -9.31 -4.12
C THR A 262 -2.52 -9.10 -3.03
N ASN A 263 -3.36 -8.10 -3.21
CA ASN A 263 -4.42 -7.79 -2.24
C ASN A 263 -5.55 -8.82 -2.34
N ASN A 264 -5.38 -9.95 -1.67
CA ASN A 264 -6.30 -11.10 -1.73
C ASN A 264 -7.20 -11.24 -0.50
N THR A 265 -7.10 -10.32 0.44
CA THR A 265 -7.89 -10.33 1.67
C THR A 265 -8.35 -8.92 1.98
N LEU A 266 -9.66 -8.68 1.85
CA LEU A 266 -10.25 -7.40 2.21
C LEU A 266 -10.07 -7.14 3.71
N ASN A 267 -9.73 -5.90 4.04
CA ASN A 267 -9.50 -5.48 5.41
C ASN A 267 -10.49 -4.39 5.82
N GLY A 268 -10.98 -4.49 7.05
CA GLY A 268 -11.90 -3.54 7.64
C GLY A 268 -13.13 -3.29 6.80
N GLN A 269 -13.38 -2.03 6.45
CA GLN A 269 -14.53 -1.58 5.67
C GLN A 269 -14.29 -1.59 4.15
N SER A 270 -13.15 -2.12 3.69
CA SER A 270 -12.87 -2.24 2.26
C SER A 270 -13.79 -3.25 1.59
N GLU A 271 -14.36 -2.88 0.44
CA GLU A 271 -15.19 -3.76 -0.39
C GLU A 271 -14.51 -4.10 -1.73
N THR A 272 -13.45 -3.38 -2.08
CA THR A 272 -12.72 -3.49 -3.34
C THR A 272 -11.25 -3.80 -3.09
N TYR A 273 -10.70 -4.81 -3.76
CA TYR A 273 -9.26 -5.06 -3.80
C TYR A 273 -8.55 -3.93 -4.58
N LYS A 274 -7.38 -3.53 -4.14
CA LYS A 274 -6.64 -2.40 -4.70
C LYS A 274 -5.17 -2.44 -4.31
N ASN A 275 -4.32 -1.84 -5.12
CA ASN A 275 -2.87 -1.74 -4.85
C ASN A 275 -2.53 -0.41 -4.15
N ILE A 276 -2.85 0.72 -4.77
CA ILE A 276 -2.51 2.04 -4.24
C ILE A 276 -3.79 2.72 -3.79
N PHE A 277 -3.89 2.93 -2.49
CA PHE A 277 -5.08 3.43 -1.83
C PHE A 277 -4.84 4.82 -1.22
N LEU A 278 -5.58 5.84 -1.68
CA LEU A 278 -5.57 7.19 -1.13
C LEU A 278 -6.93 7.48 -0.51
N TYR A 279 -6.94 7.84 0.76
CA TYR A 279 -8.21 8.08 1.47
C TYR A 279 -8.04 9.03 2.66
N GLN A 280 -9.15 9.45 3.21
CA GLN A 280 -9.23 10.10 4.51
C GLN A 280 -10.15 9.28 5.41
N SER A 281 -9.60 8.77 6.50
CA SER A 281 -10.42 8.21 7.57
C SER A 281 -11.05 9.34 8.41
N GLN A 282 -11.89 8.97 9.35
CA GLN A 282 -12.42 9.90 10.36
C GLN A 282 -11.76 9.67 11.74
N SER A 283 -10.69 8.89 11.79
CA SER A 283 -9.99 8.51 13.01
C SER A 283 -9.28 9.69 13.71
N GLY A 284 -8.86 10.69 12.93
CA GLY A 284 -8.03 11.79 13.41
C GLY A 284 -6.53 11.46 13.46
N ASP A 285 -6.11 10.33 12.89
CA ASP A 285 -4.69 9.96 12.83
C ASP A 285 -3.90 10.78 11.81
N ALA A 286 -4.58 11.20 10.74
CA ALA A 286 -4.03 12.09 9.74
C ALA A 286 -4.83 13.39 9.62
N ALA A 287 -4.15 14.49 9.37
CA ALA A 287 -4.79 15.77 9.08
C ALA A 287 -5.58 15.68 7.76
N GLU A 288 -6.76 16.32 7.73
CA GLU A 288 -7.52 16.46 6.48
C GLU A 288 -6.76 17.30 5.48
N GLY A 289 -6.80 16.91 4.20
CA GLY A 289 -6.15 17.67 3.14
C GLY A 289 -5.98 16.86 1.87
N THR A 290 -4.94 17.18 1.11
CA THR A 290 -4.64 16.51 -0.16
C THR A 290 -3.62 15.40 0.07
N SER A 291 -3.97 14.19 -0.36
CA SER A 291 -3.06 13.04 -0.39
C SER A 291 -2.23 13.08 -1.68
N TYR A 292 -0.94 12.77 -1.60
CA TYR A 292 -0.04 12.76 -2.75
C TYR A 292 0.55 11.39 -2.98
N PHE A 293 0.50 10.93 -4.22
CA PHE A 293 1.27 9.77 -4.68
C PHE A 293 2.06 10.15 -5.92
N THR A 294 3.36 9.97 -5.87
CA THR A 294 4.26 10.21 -7.00
C THR A 294 5.08 8.97 -7.29
N ALA A 295 5.16 8.58 -8.56
CA ALA A 295 6.05 7.51 -8.99
C ALA A 295 6.83 7.92 -10.24
N SER A 296 8.14 7.69 -10.22
CA SER A 296 9.01 7.88 -11.38
C SER A 296 9.93 6.67 -11.57
N ASP A 297 10.14 6.29 -12.84
CA ASP A 297 11.03 5.21 -13.24
C ASP A 297 10.79 3.90 -12.47
N SER A 298 9.55 3.67 -12.01
CA SER A 298 9.19 2.58 -11.10
C SER A 298 8.35 1.52 -11.81
N THR A 299 8.44 0.28 -11.31
CA THR A 299 7.57 -0.82 -11.78
C THR A 299 6.49 -1.07 -10.74
N ILE A 300 5.22 -0.98 -11.15
CA ILE A 300 4.06 -1.17 -10.29
C ILE A 300 3.25 -2.34 -10.86
N THR A 301 3.15 -3.42 -10.10
CA THR A 301 2.39 -4.62 -10.48
C THR A 301 1.24 -4.84 -9.51
N THR A 302 0.02 -4.84 -10.03
CA THR A 302 -1.20 -5.18 -9.31
C THR A 302 -1.62 -6.59 -9.72
N ASN A 303 -1.63 -7.54 -8.79
CA ASN A 303 -2.05 -8.92 -9.10
C ASN A 303 -3.53 -9.15 -8.85
N GLN A 304 -4.17 -8.32 -8.02
CA GLN A 304 -5.60 -8.41 -7.76
C GLN A 304 -6.18 -7.04 -7.41
N GLY A 305 -7.30 -6.69 -8.05
CA GLY A 305 -8.06 -5.47 -7.83
C GLY A 305 -7.61 -4.27 -8.66
N ASP A 306 -7.96 -3.08 -8.22
CA ASP A 306 -7.69 -1.83 -8.91
C ASP A 306 -6.26 -1.36 -8.68
N THR A 307 -5.65 -0.72 -9.68
CA THR A 307 -4.29 -0.16 -9.51
C THR A 307 -4.32 1.05 -8.57
N PHE A 308 -5.21 2.01 -8.80
CA PHE A 308 -5.43 3.17 -7.94
C PHE A 308 -6.87 3.22 -7.45
N TYR A 309 -7.03 3.42 -6.15
CA TYR A 309 -8.34 3.59 -5.53
C TYR A 309 -8.35 4.85 -4.66
N VAL A 310 -9.31 5.75 -4.89
CA VAL A 310 -9.40 7.03 -4.17
C VAL A 310 -10.81 7.22 -3.62
N THR A 311 -10.91 7.50 -2.32
CA THR A 311 -12.19 7.77 -1.65
C THR A 311 -12.03 8.82 -0.54
N ASN A 312 -13.04 9.62 -0.31
CA ASN A 312 -13.14 10.61 0.77
C ASN A 312 -11.93 11.56 0.90
N THR A 313 -11.20 11.82 -0.18
CA THR A 313 -10.03 12.71 -0.15
C THR A 313 -9.85 13.49 -1.44
N ASN A 314 -9.15 14.62 -1.36
CA ASN A 314 -8.51 15.22 -2.52
C ASN A 314 -7.19 14.50 -2.74
N SER A 315 -6.86 14.14 -3.97
CA SER A 315 -5.60 13.47 -4.27
C SER A 315 -4.92 14.01 -5.52
N VAL A 316 -3.60 13.99 -5.50
CA VAL A 316 -2.75 14.24 -6.68
C VAL A 316 -1.91 13.00 -6.92
N ILE A 317 -2.08 12.41 -8.08
CA ILE A 317 -1.31 11.24 -8.55
C ILE A 317 -0.44 11.71 -9.71
N THR A 318 0.87 11.58 -9.58
CA THR A 318 1.84 11.97 -10.62
C THR A 318 2.66 10.76 -11.03
N LEU A 319 2.61 10.42 -12.31
CA LEU A 319 3.26 9.24 -12.87
C LEU A 319 4.19 9.63 -14.02
N THR A 320 5.46 9.24 -13.93
CA THR A 320 6.48 9.54 -14.94
C THR A 320 7.30 8.29 -15.26
N ASN A 321 7.26 7.84 -16.51
CA ASN A 321 8.13 6.76 -17.03
C ASN A 321 8.05 5.45 -16.21
N ASN A 322 6.88 5.08 -15.70
CA ASN A 322 6.70 3.84 -14.94
C ASN A 322 6.22 2.70 -15.84
N ALA A 323 6.63 1.46 -15.51
CA ALA A 323 5.98 0.26 -15.99
C ALA A 323 4.82 -0.10 -15.05
N ILE A 324 3.60 0.10 -15.49
CA ILE A 324 2.39 -0.20 -14.71
C ILE A 324 1.67 -1.38 -15.34
N VAL A 325 1.47 -2.45 -14.57
CA VAL A 325 0.83 -3.68 -15.02
C VAL A 325 -0.28 -4.06 -14.03
N ASN A 326 -1.50 -4.24 -14.51
CA ASN A 326 -2.58 -4.84 -13.73
C ASN A 326 -2.90 -6.23 -14.31
N ASN A 327 -2.66 -7.27 -13.52
CA ASN A 327 -2.89 -8.67 -13.87
C ASN A 327 -4.33 -9.13 -13.58
N ASP A 328 -5.13 -8.33 -12.86
CA ASP A 328 -6.52 -8.64 -12.60
C ASP A 328 -7.39 -8.15 -13.76
N VAL A 329 -7.98 -9.08 -14.51
CA VAL A 329 -8.86 -8.77 -15.64
C VAL A 329 -10.13 -8.01 -15.27
N SER A 330 -10.50 -7.99 -14.00
CA SER A 330 -11.63 -7.22 -13.45
C SER A 330 -11.20 -5.91 -12.82
N GLY A 331 -9.90 -5.70 -12.61
CA GLY A 331 -9.33 -4.50 -12.04
C GLY A 331 -9.34 -3.34 -13.04
N VAL A 332 -9.44 -2.12 -12.51
CA VAL A 332 -9.37 -0.90 -13.30
C VAL A 332 -8.07 -0.16 -13.00
N PHE A 333 -7.67 0.73 -13.92
CA PHE A 333 -6.50 1.57 -13.69
C PHE A 333 -6.71 2.57 -12.54
N LEU A 334 -7.86 3.25 -12.54
CA LEU A 334 -8.23 4.21 -11.49
C LEU A 334 -9.71 4.12 -11.16
N ARG A 335 -10.01 3.95 -9.88
CA ARG A 335 -11.35 4.10 -9.33
C ARG A 335 -11.40 5.28 -8.36
N ALA A 336 -12.31 6.22 -8.59
CA ALA A 336 -12.65 7.29 -7.66
C ALA A 336 -14.13 7.15 -7.29
N GLU A 337 -14.40 6.78 -6.05
CA GLU A 337 -15.78 6.54 -5.61
C GLU A 337 -15.99 6.86 -4.13
N SER A 338 -17.24 6.99 -3.74
CA SER A 338 -17.65 7.01 -2.34
C SER A 338 -17.60 5.59 -1.76
N ALA A 339 -17.08 5.47 -0.56
CA ALA A 339 -17.01 4.22 0.16
C ALA A 339 -17.43 4.41 1.63
N ALA A 340 -17.04 3.48 2.50
CA ALA A 340 -17.45 3.49 3.90
C ALA A 340 -16.91 4.68 4.71
N TRP A 341 -15.87 5.35 4.23
CA TRP A 341 -15.27 6.50 4.92
C TRP A 341 -15.96 7.80 4.54
N GLY A 342 -16.06 8.73 5.48
CA GLY A 342 -16.63 10.06 5.30
C GLY A 342 -18.16 10.11 5.35
N SER A 343 -18.72 11.27 4.99
CA SER A 343 -20.16 11.51 5.00
C SER A 343 -20.77 11.19 3.64
N SER A 344 -21.74 10.30 3.59
CA SER A 344 -22.44 9.91 2.36
C SER A 344 -22.87 11.12 1.52
N GLY A 345 -22.59 11.07 0.22
CA GLY A 345 -22.90 12.12 -0.74
C GLY A 345 -21.84 13.25 -0.83
N SER A 346 -20.77 13.18 0.00
CA SER A 346 -19.64 14.12 -0.08
C SER A 346 -18.28 13.41 0.06
N ASN A 347 -18.29 12.11 0.22
CA ASN A 347 -17.13 11.26 0.48
C ASN A 347 -16.53 10.62 -0.80
N GLY A 348 -16.72 11.21 -1.94
CA GLY A 348 -16.08 10.78 -3.19
C GLY A 348 -14.59 11.09 -3.24
N GLY A 349 -13.89 10.44 -4.16
CA GLY A 349 -12.51 10.76 -4.52
C GLY A 349 -12.46 11.99 -5.44
N LYS A 350 -11.60 12.98 -5.13
CA LYS A 350 -11.35 14.13 -5.99
C LYS A 350 -9.93 14.06 -6.51
N VAL A 351 -9.77 13.52 -7.70
CA VAL A 351 -8.48 13.11 -8.25
C VAL A 351 -7.95 14.14 -9.23
N THR A 352 -6.67 14.51 -9.07
CA THR A 352 -5.86 15.13 -10.11
C THR A 352 -4.80 14.11 -10.55
N LEU A 353 -4.87 13.66 -11.81
CA LEU A 353 -3.96 12.66 -12.38
C LEU A 353 -3.08 13.31 -13.44
N HIS A 354 -1.76 13.28 -13.22
CA HIS A 354 -0.76 13.76 -14.16
C HIS A 354 0.03 12.59 -14.73
N LEU A 355 0.00 12.45 -16.06
CA LEU A 355 0.82 11.50 -16.82
C LEU A 355 1.86 12.29 -17.63
N SER A 356 3.15 12.04 -17.42
CA SER A 356 4.24 12.65 -18.15
C SER A 356 5.21 11.58 -18.66
N ASN A 357 5.40 11.46 -19.96
CA ASN A 357 6.15 10.36 -20.56
C ASN A 357 5.70 8.98 -20.03
N GLN A 358 4.39 8.80 -19.86
CA GLN A 358 3.80 7.65 -19.16
C GLN A 358 2.82 6.90 -20.06
N THR A 359 2.98 5.57 -20.12
CA THR A 359 1.96 4.67 -20.66
C THR A 359 1.08 4.17 -19.52
N ALA A 360 -0.24 4.35 -19.65
CA ALA A 360 -1.24 3.86 -18.71
C ALA A 360 -2.33 3.09 -19.47
N GLU A 361 -2.65 1.87 -19.00
CA GLU A 361 -3.67 1.01 -19.60
C GLU A 361 -4.66 0.53 -18.54
N GLY A 362 -5.94 0.48 -18.90
CA GLY A 362 -7.06 0.06 -18.05
C GLY A 362 -8.12 1.15 -17.91
N ASP A 363 -9.31 0.75 -17.49
CA ASP A 363 -10.44 1.66 -17.40
C ASP A 363 -10.33 2.63 -16.20
N ILE A 364 -10.98 3.77 -16.34
CA ILE A 364 -11.18 4.76 -15.29
C ILE A 364 -12.66 4.77 -14.92
N VAL A 365 -12.95 4.59 -13.64
CA VAL A 365 -14.31 4.59 -13.07
C VAL A 365 -14.42 5.73 -12.08
N VAL A 366 -15.43 6.58 -12.24
CA VAL A 366 -15.68 7.73 -11.37
C VAL A 366 -17.17 7.77 -11.02
N ASP A 367 -17.52 7.81 -9.74
CA ASP A 367 -18.92 7.85 -9.32
C ASP A 367 -19.51 9.27 -9.28
N SER A 368 -20.79 9.37 -8.99
CA SER A 368 -21.57 10.62 -9.06
C SER A 368 -21.19 11.69 -8.02
N VAL A 369 -20.33 11.38 -7.04
CA VAL A 369 -19.85 12.33 -6.02
C VAL A 369 -18.35 12.55 -6.12
N SER A 370 -17.69 11.90 -7.09
CA SER A 370 -16.25 11.99 -7.33
C SER A 370 -15.94 12.82 -8.57
N THR A 371 -14.71 13.29 -8.66
CA THR A 371 -14.23 14.09 -9.80
C THR A 371 -12.85 13.65 -10.25
N LEU A 372 -12.54 13.87 -11.53
CA LEU A 372 -11.23 13.64 -12.12
C LEU A 372 -10.78 14.84 -12.96
N ALA A 373 -9.58 15.31 -12.71
CA ALA A 373 -8.83 16.17 -13.61
C ALA A 373 -7.61 15.39 -14.12
N MET A 374 -7.61 15.00 -15.39
CA MET A 374 -6.56 14.18 -16.00
C MET A 374 -5.79 14.98 -17.03
N SER A 375 -4.47 14.96 -16.94
CA SER A 375 -3.60 15.58 -17.94
C SER A 375 -2.55 14.59 -18.45
N LEU A 376 -2.32 14.62 -19.78
CA LEU A 376 -1.31 13.86 -20.48
C LEU A 376 -0.31 14.82 -21.12
N ALA A 377 0.97 14.60 -20.86
CA ALA A 377 2.06 15.40 -21.39
C ALA A 377 3.27 14.54 -21.77
N ASP A 378 4.19 15.13 -22.51
CA ASP A 378 5.50 14.56 -22.83
C ASP A 378 5.45 13.19 -23.54
N GLY A 379 4.49 13.02 -24.46
CA GLY A 379 4.32 11.77 -25.22
C GLY A 379 3.62 10.66 -24.44
N SER A 380 2.85 10.99 -23.42
CA SER A 380 2.07 10.01 -22.66
C SER A 380 0.99 9.34 -23.51
N THR A 381 0.74 8.09 -23.21
CA THR A 381 -0.35 7.31 -23.82
C THR A 381 -1.28 6.76 -22.76
N TYR A 382 -2.57 7.04 -22.90
CA TYR A 382 -3.60 6.38 -22.13
C TYR A 382 -4.44 5.47 -23.04
N LYS A 383 -4.65 4.23 -22.64
CA LYS A 383 -5.50 3.26 -23.33
C LYS A 383 -6.52 2.68 -22.37
N GLY A 384 -7.79 3.01 -22.55
CA GLY A 384 -8.86 2.56 -21.66
C GLY A 384 -10.20 3.24 -21.96
N THR A 385 -11.19 2.91 -21.14
CA THR A 385 -12.50 3.58 -21.11
C THR A 385 -12.45 4.65 -20.02
N ILE A 386 -12.97 5.84 -20.29
CA ILE A 386 -13.09 6.92 -19.28
C ILE A 386 -14.57 7.05 -18.92
N ASP A 387 -14.92 6.69 -17.68
CA ASP A 387 -16.29 6.79 -17.14
C ASP A 387 -17.34 6.18 -18.06
N GLY A 388 -17.16 4.91 -18.45
CA GLY A 388 -18.07 4.23 -19.37
C GLY A 388 -19.53 4.18 -18.92
N ALA A 389 -19.83 4.35 -17.64
CA ALA A 389 -21.17 4.45 -17.08
C ALA A 389 -21.78 5.87 -17.20
N ASN A 390 -20.97 6.89 -17.48
CA ASN A 390 -21.36 8.30 -17.50
C ASN A 390 -22.01 8.75 -16.20
N GLU A 391 -21.36 8.43 -15.08
CA GLU A 391 -21.87 8.69 -13.73
C GLU A 391 -21.06 9.76 -12.98
N ALA A 392 -19.86 10.11 -13.43
CA ALA A 392 -18.96 11.06 -12.75
C ALA A 392 -19.65 12.40 -12.45
N SER A 393 -19.28 12.98 -11.29
CA SER A 393 -19.70 14.36 -10.99
C SER A 393 -19.06 15.36 -11.93
N GLN A 394 -17.79 15.19 -12.27
CA GLN A 394 -17.06 15.98 -13.24
C GLN A 394 -15.80 15.26 -13.70
N ILE A 395 -15.52 15.27 -15.01
CA ILE A 395 -14.25 14.84 -15.59
C ILE A 395 -13.72 15.91 -16.53
N THR A 396 -12.47 16.32 -16.34
CA THR A 396 -11.73 17.17 -17.27
C THR A 396 -10.55 16.42 -17.84
N LEU A 397 -10.33 16.49 -19.15
CA LEU A 397 -9.25 15.84 -19.87
C LEU A 397 -8.43 16.88 -20.62
N GLU A 398 -7.11 16.89 -20.39
CA GLU A 398 -6.16 17.78 -21.05
C GLU A 398 -5.05 16.97 -21.73
N LEU A 399 -4.75 17.27 -23.01
CA LEU A 399 -3.70 16.65 -23.80
C LEU A 399 -2.78 17.71 -24.42
N ASP A 400 -1.49 17.44 -24.36
CA ASP A 400 -0.51 18.17 -25.18
C ASP A 400 -0.46 17.64 -26.64
N GLU A 401 0.41 18.21 -27.47
CA GLU A 401 0.53 17.85 -28.89
C GLU A 401 1.11 16.44 -29.11
N SER A 402 1.85 15.91 -28.14
CA SER A 402 2.58 14.66 -28.25
C SER A 402 1.89 13.44 -27.65
N SER A 403 0.86 13.69 -26.83
CA SER A 403 0.18 12.65 -26.06
C SER A 403 -1.00 12.03 -26.82
N VAL A 404 -1.32 10.79 -26.50
CA VAL A 404 -2.30 9.97 -27.23
C VAL A 404 -3.32 9.37 -26.26
N VAL A 405 -4.59 9.36 -26.67
CA VAL A 405 -5.65 8.58 -26.03
C VAL A 405 -6.19 7.52 -27.00
N ILE A 406 -6.36 6.29 -26.53
CA ILE A 406 -6.91 5.17 -27.27
C ILE A 406 -8.10 4.61 -26.49
N LEU A 407 -9.29 4.70 -27.05
CA LEU A 407 -10.50 4.23 -26.39
C LEU A 407 -10.64 2.68 -26.50
N THR A 408 -11.11 2.09 -25.42
CA THR A 408 -11.52 0.68 -25.33
C THR A 408 -13.02 0.51 -25.08
N GLY A 409 -13.74 1.60 -24.84
CA GLY A 409 -15.18 1.70 -24.66
C GLY A 409 -15.68 3.12 -24.91
N ASP A 410 -17.01 3.28 -25.04
CA ASP A 410 -17.62 4.62 -25.08
C ASP A 410 -17.22 5.39 -23.82
N SER A 411 -16.72 6.61 -23.99
CA SER A 411 -16.09 7.39 -22.92
C SER A 411 -16.74 8.76 -22.80
N TYR A 412 -16.83 9.26 -21.56
CA TYR A 412 -17.53 10.49 -21.23
C TYR A 412 -16.65 11.42 -20.41
N VAL A 413 -16.55 12.67 -20.82
CA VAL A 413 -15.88 13.74 -20.09
C VAL A 413 -16.69 15.03 -20.18
N ASP A 414 -16.64 15.91 -19.18
CA ASP A 414 -17.35 17.19 -19.19
C ASP A 414 -16.63 18.25 -20.04
N SER A 415 -15.30 18.20 -20.05
CA SER A 415 -14.49 19.10 -20.86
C SER A 415 -13.24 18.45 -21.39
N LEU A 416 -12.85 18.85 -22.60
CA LEU A 416 -11.63 18.45 -23.28
C LEU A 416 -10.84 19.68 -23.68
N THR A 417 -9.59 19.76 -23.26
CA THR A 417 -8.59 20.68 -23.77
C THR A 417 -7.53 19.87 -24.51
N ASN A 418 -7.45 20.02 -25.83
CA ASN A 418 -6.51 19.29 -26.65
C ASN A 418 -5.68 20.24 -27.49
N ALA A 419 -4.37 20.18 -27.37
CA ALA A 419 -3.46 20.98 -28.18
C ALA A 419 -3.57 20.64 -29.67
N VAL A 420 -3.97 19.39 -30.01
CA VAL A 420 -4.25 18.96 -31.38
C VAL A 420 -5.72 19.27 -31.71
N SER A 421 -5.95 20.36 -32.43
CA SER A 421 -7.28 20.96 -32.61
C SER A 421 -8.33 20.10 -33.33
N ASP A 422 -7.91 19.12 -34.13
CA ASP A 422 -8.77 18.18 -34.83
C ASP A 422 -8.93 16.84 -34.10
N ASN A 423 -8.40 16.72 -32.88
CA ASN A 423 -8.39 15.53 -32.06
C ASN A 423 -7.78 14.29 -32.75
N SER A 424 -6.88 14.46 -33.71
CA SER A 424 -6.29 13.32 -34.44
C SER A 424 -5.36 12.45 -33.57
N ASN A 425 -5.00 12.90 -32.37
CA ASN A 425 -4.28 12.16 -31.33
C ASN A 425 -5.21 11.38 -30.35
N ILE A 426 -6.54 11.39 -30.58
CA ILE A 426 -7.53 10.59 -29.85
C ILE A 426 -8.08 9.53 -30.78
N TYR A 427 -7.72 8.27 -30.56
CA TYR A 427 -8.15 7.13 -31.38
C TYR A 427 -9.44 6.53 -30.79
N LEU A 428 -10.52 6.62 -31.56
CA LEU A 428 -11.83 6.11 -31.15
C LEU A 428 -11.89 4.58 -31.14
N ASN A 429 -11.12 3.92 -31.99
CA ASN A 429 -11.02 2.46 -32.03
C ASN A 429 -12.39 1.75 -32.13
N GLY A 430 -13.35 2.37 -32.82
CA GLY A 430 -14.72 1.88 -32.98
C GLY A 430 -15.72 2.33 -31.91
N TYR A 431 -15.28 3.08 -30.92
CA TYR A 431 -16.10 3.64 -29.83
C TYR A 431 -16.41 5.13 -30.04
N SER A 432 -16.94 5.78 -29.04
CA SER A 432 -17.30 7.20 -29.08
C SER A 432 -16.71 7.94 -27.87
N LEU A 433 -16.25 9.17 -28.11
CA LEU A 433 -15.96 10.13 -27.05
C LEU A 433 -17.08 11.17 -26.98
N TYR A 434 -17.64 11.37 -25.80
CA TYR A 434 -18.62 12.40 -25.51
C TYR A 434 -17.98 13.47 -24.63
N VAL A 435 -18.12 14.74 -25.02
CA VAL A 435 -17.61 15.89 -24.28
C VAL A 435 -18.80 16.81 -23.97
N GLY A 436 -19.10 17.02 -22.70
CA GLY A 436 -20.29 17.79 -22.28
C GLY A 436 -21.59 17.21 -22.81
N GLY A 437 -21.68 15.90 -23.01
CA GLY A 437 -22.83 15.19 -23.55
C GLY A 437 -22.90 15.15 -25.09
N GLU A 438 -22.01 15.82 -25.80
CA GLU A 438 -21.99 15.85 -27.26
C GLU A 438 -20.88 14.94 -27.81
N LYS A 439 -21.22 14.10 -28.80
CA LYS A 439 -20.23 13.24 -29.49
C LYS A 439 -19.26 14.11 -30.29
N VAL A 440 -17.97 13.94 -30.03
CA VAL A 440 -16.93 14.68 -30.73
C VAL A 440 -16.32 13.87 -31.89
N SER A 441 -15.81 14.60 -32.90
CA SER A 441 -15.02 14.01 -33.97
C SER A 441 -13.57 13.83 -33.49
N ALA A 442 -13.00 12.66 -33.75
CA ALA A 442 -11.63 12.31 -33.44
C ALA A 442 -11.12 11.27 -34.46
N ASN A 443 -10.01 10.61 -34.20
CA ASN A 443 -9.36 9.69 -35.12
C ASN A 443 -10.07 8.33 -35.19
N ASP A 444 -10.71 8.00 -36.33
CA ASP A 444 -11.34 6.68 -36.59
C ASP A 444 -10.34 5.67 -37.21
N GLY A 445 -9.06 6.04 -37.37
CA GLY A 445 -8.02 5.17 -37.94
C GLY A 445 -7.55 4.10 -36.96
N THR A 446 -6.63 3.28 -37.42
CA THR A 446 -6.01 2.25 -36.58
C THR A 446 -5.15 2.91 -35.50
N ALA A 447 -5.42 2.59 -34.25
CA ALA A 447 -4.61 3.04 -33.13
C ALA A 447 -3.18 2.48 -33.19
N PRO A 448 -2.18 3.23 -32.71
CA PRO A 448 -0.85 2.69 -32.55
C PRO A 448 -0.82 1.54 -31.54
N GLU A 449 0.12 0.64 -31.73
CA GLU A 449 0.39 -0.40 -30.72
C GLU A 449 0.93 0.25 -29.47
N VAL A 450 0.40 -0.15 -28.32
CA VAL A 450 0.83 0.37 -27.02
C VAL A 450 1.76 -0.65 -26.39
N THR A 451 2.97 -0.20 -26.09
CA THR A 451 3.94 -0.97 -25.32
C THR A 451 4.17 -0.27 -23.99
N VAL A 452 4.01 -1.00 -22.91
CA VAL A 452 4.43 -0.50 -21.59
C VAL A 452 5.95 -0.35 -21.62
N SER A 453 6.42 0.87 -21.46
CA SER A 453 7.84 1.22 -21.43
C SER A 453 8.14 1.94 -20.11
N GLY A 454 9.40 2.02 -19.74
CA GLY A 454 9.82 2.59 -18.48
C GLY A 454 9.96 1.52 -17.39
N GLY A 455 9.92 1.96 -16.15
CA GLY A 455 10.03 1.08 -14.99
C GLY A 455 11.41 1.08 -14.34
N ALA A 456 11.47 0.46 -13.16
CA ALA A 456 12.69 0.38 -12.37
C ALA A 456 13.80 -0.31 -13.15
N SER A 457 14.96 0.33 -13.21
CA SER A 457 16.17 -0.30 -13.71
C SER A 457 16.71 -1.25 -12.63
N SER A 458 16.41 -2.55 -12.75
CA SER A 458 17.13 -3.53 -11.95
C SER A 458 18.61 -3.52 -12.42
N ASN A 459 19.54 -3.59 -11.50
CA ASN A 459 20.93 -3.93 -11.83
C ASN A 459 20.98 -5.37 -12.36
N GLY A 460 20.46 -5.58 -13.58
CA GLY A 460 20.39 -6.87 -14.25
C GLY A 460 19.10 -7.02 -15.07
N ASP A 461 19.19 -6.62 -16.32
CA ASP A 461 18.28 -6.81 -17.45
C ASP A 461 17.00 -7.68 -17.23
N ALA A 462 15.84 -7.04 -17.20
CA ALA A 462 14.61 -7.63 -17.70
C ALA A 462 13.69 -6.54 -18.26
N VAL A 463 13.76 -6.31 -19.56
CA VAL A 463 12.72 -5.59 -20.30
C VAL A 463 11.47 -6.47 -20.33
N VAL A 464 10.40 -6.07 -19.65
CA VAL A 464 9.11 -6.73 -19.79
C VAL A 464 8.41 -6.16 -21.02
N THR A 465 8.46 -6.87 -22.13
CA THR A 465 7.60 -6.60 -23.29
C THR A 465 6.32 -7.41 -23.13
N THR A 466 5.19 -6.76 -22.90
CA THR A 466 3.87 -7.40 -22.98
C THR A 466 3.40 -7.35 -24.43
N ASP A 467 3.51 -8.48 -25.13
CA ASP A 467 2.88 -8.68 -26.45
C ASP A 467 1.44 -9.11 -26.24
N SER A 468 0.48 -8.24 -26.57
CA SER A 468 -0.96 -8.53 -26.50
C SER A 468 -1.48 -9.16 -27.78
N GLY A 469 -1.02 -10.36 -28.09
CA GLY A 469 -1.51 -11.13 -29.23
C GLY A 469 -1.16 -12.60 -29.11
N ASP A 470 -2.17 -13.41 -28.78
CA ASP A 470 -2.24 -14.87 -28.89
C ASP A 470 -1.20 -15.74 -28.15
N SER A 471 -1.74 -16.47 -27.17
CA SER A 471 -1.21 -17.72 -26.58
C SER A 471 0.20 -17.66 -25.96
N PHE A 472 0.24 -17.50 -24.65
CA PHE A 472 1.45 -17.71 -23.84
C PHE A 472 2.01 -19.12 -24.03
N PRO A 473 3.26 -19.30 -24.45
CA PRO A 473 3.93 -20.58 -24.33
C PRO A 473 4.23 -20.81 -22.85
N THR A 474 3.75 -21.90 -22.31
CA THR A 474 3.87 -22.39 -20.93
C THR A 474 5.34 -22.51 -20.42
N ALA A 475 6.32 -22.12 -21.19
CA ALA A 475 7.75 -22.24 -20.87
C ALA A 475 8.30 -21.11 -19.97
N TRP A 476 7.66 -19.95 -19.91
CA TRP A 476 8.19 -18.79 -19.16
C TRP A 476 7.72 -18.69 -17.71
N VAL A 477 6.63 -19.39 -17.35
CA VAL A 477 6.15 -19.50 -15.95
C VAL A 477 7.14 -20.28 -15.07
N ILE A 478 8.01 -21.10 -15.68
CA ILE A 478 8.97 -21.93 -14.95
C ILE A 478 10.23 -21.16 -14.54
N VAL A 479 10.59 -20.07 -15.21
CA VAL A 479 11.81 -19.31 -14.89
C VAL A 479 11.62 -18.39 -13.69
N GLY A 480 10.44 -17.80 -13.50
CA GLY A 480 10.12 -16.99 -12.32
C GLY A 480 10.03 -17.80 -11.03
N LEU A 481 9.55 -19.06 -11.11
CA LEU A 481 9.44 -19.97 -9.97
C LEU A 481 10.79 -20.59 -9.55
N LEU A 482 11.77 -20.66 -10.45
CA LEU A 482 13.11 -21.19 -10.14
C LEU A 482 14.01 -20.17 -9.44
N ALA A 483 13.77 -18.87 -9.59
CA ALA A 483 14.50 -17.81 -8.87
C ALA A 483 14.05 -17.72 -7.40
N LEU A 484 12.77 -17.99 -7.10
CA LEU A 484 12.24 -18.04 -5.72
C LEU A 484 12.63 -19.32 -4.98
N ALA A 485 12.90 -20.42 -5.68
CA ALA A 485 13.32 -21.69 -5.07
C ALA A 485 14.82 -21.72 -4.69
N ALA A 486 15.65 -20.84 -5.23
CA ALA A 486 17.08 -20.78 -4.94
C ALA A 486 17.42 -20.04 -3.64
N ILE A 487 16.52 -19.22 -3.12
CA ILE A 487 16.72 -18.46 -1.87
C ILE A 487 16.22 -19.24 -0.63
N ALA A 488 15.32 -20.20 -0.79
CA ALA A 488 14.80 -21.04 0.30
C ALA A 488 15.58 -22.36 0.54
N GLY A 489 16.64 -22.64 -0.18
CA GLY A 489 17.33 -23.93 -0.24
C GLY A 489 18.62 -24.07 0.56
N GLY A 490 18.84 -23.29 1.59
CA GLY A 490 20.05 -23.31 2.42
C GLY A 490 19.90 -23.96 3.81
N ALA A 491 19.22 -25.08 3.97
CA ALA A 491 19.36 -25.89 5.20
C ALA A 491 18.88 -27.35 4.99
N GLY A 492 19.81 -28.29 5.00
CA GLY A 492 19.62 -29.63 5.55
C GLY A 492 18.98 -30.68 4.67
N PHE A 493 19.72 -31.28 3.72
CA PHE A 493 19.40 -32.59 3.17
C PHE A 493 19.85 -33.69 4.16
N VAL A 494 18.91 -34.27 4.90
CA VAL A 494 19.10 -35.60 5.50
C VAL A 494 18.46 -36.63 4.58
N ALA A 495 19.28 -37.44 3.96
CA ALA A 495 18.85 -38.54 3.07
C ALA A 495 18.21 -39.67 3.88
N VAL A 496 16.91 -39.89 3.70
CA VAL A 496 16.27 -41.15 4.13
C VAL A 496 16.30 -42.15 2.99
N LYS A 497 17.08 -43.19 3.17
CA LYS A 497 17.25 -44.32 2.25
C LYS A 497 16.03 -45.25 2.38
N ALA A 498 15.11 -45.25 1.43
CA ALA A 498 14.02 -46.24 1.40
C ALA A 498 14.51 -47.58 0.89
N SER A 499 14.45 -48.58 1.77
CA SER A 499 14.69 -50.00 1.46
C SER A 499 13.49 -50.59 0.73
N LYS A 500 13.70 -51.03 -0.52
CA LYS A 500 12.75 -51.86 -1.25
C LYS A 500 12.96 -53.31 -0.85
N ASN A 501 12.06 -53.91 -0.09
CA ASN A 501 11.97 -55.36 0.04
C ASN A 501 11.01 -55.93 -1.01
N LYS A 502 11.58 -56.72 -1.94
CA LYS A 502 10.87 -57.67 -2.79
C LYS A 502 10.39 -58.84 -1.92
N LYS A 503 9.12 -59.20 -2.00
CA LYS A 503 8.69 -60.58 -1.69
C LYS A 503 8.26 -61.24 -2.99
N ALA A 504 9.03 -62.29 -3.31
CA ALA A 504 8.69 -63.28 -4.33
C ALA A 504 7.80 -64.38 -3.73
N ALA A 505 7.06 -64.97 -4.60
CA ALA A 505 6.03 -65.98 -4.42
C ALA A 505 6.43 -67.26 -3.66
N LYS A 506 5.51 -67.80 -2.91
CA LYS A 506 5.02 -69.19 -3.03
C LYS A 506 3.57 -69.18 -2.54
#